data_050eb078a5ec594b0ea25431ade10970
#
_entry.id   050eb078a5ec594b0ea25431ade10970
#
_cell.length_a   1.000
_cell.length_b   1.000
_cell.length_c   1.000
_cell.angle_alpha   90.00
_cell.angle_beta   90.00
_cell.angle_gamma   90.00
#
_symmetry.space_group_name_H-M   'P 1'
#
loop_
_entity.id
_entity.type
_entity.pdbx_description
1 polymer ?
#
loop_
_entity_poly.entity_id
_entity_poly.type
_entity_poly.pdbx_seq_one_letter_code
_entity_poly.pdbx_strand_id
1 'polypeptide(L)'
;SFLLGEDAFRFRQAMETLRENYPPFAWRSAMNFLGTHDTPRILTLLGTGGDGKDHDKDWRAAFRMSSGQYALGKARLKLGALVIFAFPGSPMVYYGDEAGLEGFEDPFNRRTYPWGREDGELLEWYTALGKARRALPALRRGELAWTLTRGRVLFPPHRGRGECTGRRQRRRQAGAH
;
A
#
# COMPACT_ATOMS: atom_id res chain seq x y z
N SER A 1 6.98 10.31 3.61
CA SER A 1 6.57 8.88 3.56
C SER A 1 7.23 8.17 2.39
N PHE A 2 7.30 6.84 2.44
CA PHE A 2 7.87 6.01 1.37
C PHE A 2 7.28 6.32 -0.01
N LEU A 3 5.97 6.51 -0.08
CA LEU A 3 5.27 6.85 -1.34
C LEU A 3 5.59 8.25 -1.87
N LEU A 4 6.16 9.12 -1.06
CA LEU A 4 6.63 10.46 -1.44
C LEU A 4 8.13 10.51 -1.76
N GLY A 5 8.79 9.36 -1.82
CA GLY A 5 10.19 9.26 -2.23
C GLY A 5 11.19 9.07 -1.09
N GLU A 6 10.72 8.80 0.13
CA GLU A 6 11.60 8.42 1.23
C GLU A 6 12.19 7.01 1.04
N ASP A 7 13.26 6.75 1.79
CA ASP A 7 14.02 5.51 1.71
C ASP A 7 13.19 4.28 2.10
N ALA A 8 13.28 3.25 1.27
CA ALA A 8 12.66 1.95 1.50
C ALA A 8 13.16 1.27 2.79
N PHE A 9 14.40 1.53 3.20
CA PHE A 9 14.94 1.01 4.45
C PHE A 9 14.19 1.59 5.67
N ARG A 10 13.92 2.90 5.67
CA ARG A 10 13.12 3.54 6.73
C ARG A 10 11.70 3.01 6.79
N PHE A 11 11.09 2.78 5.63
CA PHE A 11 9.77 2.16 5.57
C PHE A 11 9.78 0.76 6.20
N ARG A 12 10.74 -0.08 5.82
CA ARG A 12 10.91 -1.41 6.42
C ARG A 12 11.09 -1.31 7.93
N GLN A 13 12.00 -0.45 8.39
CA GLN A 13 12.28 -0.29 9.82
C GLN A 13 11.02 0.08 10.60
N ALA A 14 10.22 1.03 10.10
CA ALA A 14 8.96 1.40 10.72
C ALA A 14 7.96 0.23 10.78
N MET A 15 7.87 -0.56 9.71
CA MET A 15 6.97 -1.74 9.67
C MET A 15 7.45 -2.86 10.60
N GLU A 16 8.75 -3.10 10.70
CA GLU A 16 9.30 -4.09 11.64
C GLU A 16 9.09 -3.65 13.09
N THR A 17 9.30 -2.36 13.41
CA THR A 17 9.00 -1.80 14.73
C THR A 17 7.52 -2.02 15.09
N LEU A 18 6.60 -1.77 14.17
CA LEU A 18 5.18 -2.06 14.39
C LEU A 18 4.95 -3.56 14.63
N ARG A 19 5.56 -4.42 13.81
CA ARG A 19 5.43 -5.87 13.94
C ARG A 19 5.94 -6.40 15.29
N GLU A 20 7.02 -5.82 15.81
CA GLU A 20 7.63 -6.19 17.11
C GLU A 20 6.79 -5.70 18.29
N ASN A 21 6.14 -4.53 18.15
CA ASN A 21 5.35 -3.93 19.22
C ASN A 21 3.95 -4.55 19.39
N TYR A 22 3.48 -5.31 18.41
CA TYR A 22 2.15 -5.91 18.45
C TYR A 22 2.22 -7.44 18.42
N PRO A 23 1.38 -8.12 19.24
CA PRO A 23 1.30 -9.58 19.18
C PRO A 23 0.85 -10.05 17.79
N PRO A 24 1.25 -11.26 17.36
CA PRO A 24 1.00 -11.74 15.99
C PRO A 24 -0.46 -11.72 15.56
N PHE A 25 -1.41 -11.92 16.48
CA PHE A 25 -2.83 -11.88 16.16
C PHE A 25 -3.29 -10.43 15.85
N ALA A 26 -2.83 -9.44 16.61
CA ALA A 26 -3.16 -8.03 16.40
C ALA A 26 -2.56 -7.52 15.07
N TRP A 27 -1.29 -7.82 14.82
CA TRP A 27 -0.61 -7.51 13.56
C TRP A 27 -1.36 -8.08 12.35
N ARG A 28 -1.85 -9.32 12.44
CA ARG A 28 -2.59 -9.98 11.36
C ARG A 28 -4.04 -9.52 11.21
N SER A 29 -4.58 -8.87 12.22
CA SER A 29 -5.93 -8.30 12.22
C SER A 29 -5.94 -6.79 11.97
N ALA A 30 -4.76 -6.18 11.80
CA ALA A 30 -4.65 -4.75 11.54
C ALA A 30 -5.38 -4.37 10.26
N MET A 31 -6.04 -3.21 10.27
CA MET A 31 -6.64 -2.62 9.09
C MET A 31 -5.62 -1.72 8.40
N ASN A 32 -5.26 -2.05 7.16
CA ASN A 32 -4.30 -1.33 6.36
C ASN A 32 -5.03 -0.38 5.41
N PHE A 33 -4.74 0.91 5.50
CA PHE A 33 -5.37 1.93 4.65
C PHE A 33 -4.38 3.02 4.25
N LEU A 34 -4.69 3.74 3.19
CA LEU A 34 -3.92 4.89 2.71
C LEU A 34 -4.60 6.22 3.02
N GLY A 35 -5.92 6.23 3.09
CA GLY A 35 -6.73 7.41 3.35
C GLY A 35 -7.99 7.09 4.14
N THR A 36 -8.54 8.11 4.79
CA THR A 36 -9.79 8.06 5.56
C THR A 36 -10.58 9.35 5.36
N HIS A 37 -11.75 9.42 5.98
CA HIS A 37 -12.57 10.63 6.00
C HIS A 37 -11.94 11.81 6.78
N ASP A 38 -10.86 11.58 7.54
CA ASP A 38 -10.17 12.60 8.33
C ASP A 38 -8.87 13.09 7.66
N THR A 39 -8.53 12.55 6.49
CA THR A 39 -7.29 12.88 5.78
C THR A 39 -7.59 13.42 4.38
N PRO A 40 -6.68 14.21 3.78
CA PRO A 40 -6.78 14.50 2.34
C PRO A 40 -6.90 13.23 1.52
N ARG A 41 -7.54 13.32 0.35
CA ARG A 41 -7.54 12.21 -0.61
C ARG A 41 -6.11 11.81 -0.93
N ILE A 42 -5.84 10.52 -0.81
CA ILE A 42 -4.48 10.00 -1.00
C ILE A 42 -3.93 10.31 -2.41
N LEU A 43 -4.78 10.28 -3.43
CA LEU A 43 -4.40 10.66 -4.78
C LEU A 43 -3.89 12.11 -4.84
N THR A 44 -4.59 13.06 -4.19
CA THR A 44 -4.19 14.45 -4.11
C THR A 44 -2.88 14.61 -3.36
N LEU A 45 -2.76 14.02 -2.18
CA LEU A 45 -1.55 14.07 -1.37
C LEU A 45 -0.32 13.55 -2.13
N LEU A 46 -0.46 12.43 -2.83
CA LEU A 46 0.63 11.80 -3.57
C LEU A 46 0.99 12.55 -4.84
N GLY A 47 0.05 13.23 -5.46
CA GLY A 47 0.27 14.01 -6.69
C GLY A 47 0.83 15.39 -6.43
N THR A 48 0.39 16.07 -5.38
CA THR A 48 0.85 17.42 -5.02
C THR A 48 2.06 17.41 -4.10
N GLY A 49 2.21 16.37 -3.28
CA GLY A 49 3.24 16.29 -2.24
C GLY A 49 2.90 17.09 -0.97
N GLY A 50 1.71 17.72 -0.89
CA GLY A 50 1.26 18.54 0.22
C GLY A 50 -0.19 18.31 0.61
N ASP A 51 -0.57 18.71 1.81
CA ASP A 51 -1.92 18.59 2.35
C ASP A 51 -2.80 19.84 2.12
N GLY A 52 -2.25 20.87 1.49
CA GLY A 52 -2.95 22.11 1.13
C GLY A 52 -3.28 23.04 2.30
N LYS A 53 -2.71 22.82 3.49
CA LYS A 53 -2.99 23.64 4.68
C LYS A 53 -2.45 25.06 4.58
N ASP A 54 -1.49 25.29 3.68
CA ASP A 54 -0.92 26.59 3.33
C ASP A 54 -1.84 27.45 2.45
N HIS A 55 -2.98 26.89 2.01
CA HIS A 55 -3.98 27.58 1.20
C HIS A 55 -5.30 27.76 1.95
N ASP A 56 -6.06 28.79 1.57
CA ASP A 56 -7.37 29.06 2.13
C ASP A 56 -8.43 28.00 1.69
N LYS A 57 -9.62 28.13 2.27
CA LYS A 57 -10.70 27.18 2.03
C LYS A 57 -11.23 27.24 0.59
N ASP A 58 -11.32 28.45 0.02
CA ASP A 58 -11.87 28.66 -1.30
C ASP A 58 -10.95 28.09 -2.36
N TRP A 59 -9.65 28.30 -2.22
CA TRP A 59 -8.65 27.69 -3.08
C TRP A 59 -8.71 26.15 -3.02
N ARG A 60 -8.79 25.56 -1.82
CA ARG A 60 -8.90 24.10 -1.65
C ARG A 60 -10.19 23.53 -2.24
N ALA A 61 -11.29 24.28 -2.19
CA ALA A 61 -12.58 23.89 -2.81
C ALA A 61 -12.48 23.83 -4.34
N ALA A 62 -11.83 24.85 -4.92
CA ALA A 62 -11.69 24.99 -6.36
C ALA A 62 -10.54 24.15 -6.96
N PHE A 63 -9.63 23.69 -6.14
CA PHE A 63 -8.41 23.00 -6.60
C PHE A 63 -8.73 21.78 -7.44
N ARG A 64 -7.95 21.63 -8.52
CA ARG A 64 -7.88 20.44 -9.36
C ARG A 64 -6.40 20.18 -9.68
N MET A 65 -5.99 18.94 -9.64
CA MET A 65 -4.65 18.56 -10.05
C MET A 65 -4.41 18.82 -11.53
N SER A 66 -3.21 19.27 -11.89
CA SER A 66 -2.76 19.24 -13.27
C SER A 66 -2.64 17.77 -13.75
N SER A 67 -2.63 17.56 -15.07
CA SER A 67 -2.46 16.24 -15.65
C SER A 67 -1.19 15.54 -15.17
N GLY A 68 -0.09 16.28 -15.01
CA GLY A 68 1.17 15.76 -14.49
C GLY A 68 1.08 15.34 -13.02
N GLN A 69 0.45 16.17 -12.17
CA GLN A 69 0.21 15.83 -10.77
C GLN A 69 -0.69 14.60 -10.64
N TYR A 70 -1.75 14.54 -11.44
CA TYR A 70 -2.66 13.40 -11.45
C TYR A 70 -1.95 12.11 -11.86
N ALA A 71 -1.18 12.14 -12.94
CA ALA A 71 -0.41 10.97 -13.41
C ALA A 71 0.59 10.48 -12.36
N LEU A 72 1.34 11.41 -11.72
CA LEU A 72 2.27 11.08 -10.65
C LEU A 72 1.55 10.49 -9.43
N GLY A 73 0.45 11.14 -9.00
CA GLY A 73 -0.37 10.68 -7.89
C GLY A 73 -0.92 9.29 -8.14
N LYS A 74 -1.45 9.04 -9.34
CA LYS A 74 -1.96 7.73 -9.77
C LYS A 74 -0.89 6.64 -9.73
N ALA A 75 0.30 6.90 -10.25
CA ALA A 75 1.40 5.93 -10.21
C ALA A 75 1.78 5.57 -8.76
N ARG A 76 1.89 6.56 -7.89
CA ARG A 76 2.20 6.36 -6.46
C ARG A 76 1.05 5.68 -5.72
N LEU A 77 -0.21 6.01 -6.04
CA LEU A 77 -1.39 5.38 -5.46
C LEU A 77 -1.47 3.89 -5.82
N LYS A 78 -1.18 3.54 -7.05
CA LYS A 78 -1.11 2.13 -7.49
C LYS A 78 -0.07 1.35 -6.68
N LEU A 79 1.10 1.95 -6.43
CA LEU A 79 2.11 1.35 -5.56
C LEU A 79 1.63 1.21 -4.11
N GLY A 80 1.01 2.26 -3.55
CA GLY A 80 0.46 2.22 -2.20
C GLY A 80 -0.64 1.18 -2.03
N ALA A 81 -1.56 1.08 -3.00
CA ALA A 81 -2.59 0.05 -3.04
C ALA A 81 -1.97 -1.35 -3.05
N LEU A 82 -0.95 -1.59 -3.89
CA LEU A 82 -0.22 -2.86 -3.89
C LEU A 82 0.33 -3.19 -2.50
N VAL A 83 0.91 -2.21 -1.82
CA VAL A 83 1.45 -2.40 -0.46
C VAL A 83 0.36 -2.83 0.50
N ILE A 84 -0.75 -2.09 0.63
CA ILE A 84 -1.81 -2.43 1.60
C ILE A 84 -2.50 -3.76 1.29
N PHE A 85 -2.60 -4.16 0.01
CA PHE A 85 -3.16 -5.45 -0.38
C PHE A 85 -2.19 -6.61 -0.19
N ALA A 86 -0.88 -6.36 -0.21
CA ALA A 86 0.15 -7.38 0.01
C ALA A 86 0.50 -7.56 1.48
N PHE A 87 0.29 -6.57 2.34
CA PHE A 87 0.63 -6.64 3.77
C PHE A 87 -0.28 -7.58 4.56
N PRO A 88 0.23 -8.16 5.67
CA PRO A 88 -0.61 -8.83 6.67
C PRO A 88 -1.69 -7.89 7.20
N GLY A 89 -2.86 -8.42 7.51
CA GLY A 89 -4.02 -7.63 7.94
C GLY A 89 -5.08 -7.53 6.85
N SER A 90 -5.98 -6.57 6.96
CA SER A 90 -7.11 -6.36 6.06
C SER A 90 -6.94 -5.04 5.29
N PRO A 91 -6.82 -5.05 3.97
CA PRO A 91 -6.82 -3.81 3.19
C PRO A 91 -8.19 -3.14 3.29
N MET A 92 -8.19 -1.85 3.57
CA MET A 92 -9.36 -0.99 3.51
C MET A 92 -9.14 0.07 2.43
N VAL A 93 -10.14 0.26 1.60
CA VAL A 93 -10.17 1.31 0.57
C VAL A 93 -11.17 2.35 1.01
N TYR A 94 -10.74 3.60 1.15
CA TYR A 94 -11.66 4.70 1.34
C TYR A 94 -12.37 4.97 0.01
N TYR A 95 -13.70 5.02 0.03
CA TYR A 95 -14.49 5.13 -1.19
C TYR A 95 -14.00 6.23 -2.13
N GLY A 96 -13.90 5.93 -3.41
CA GLY A 96 -13.45 6.87 -4.42
C GLY A 96 -11.94 6.92 -4.65
N ASP A 97 -11.11 6.33 -3.78
CA ASP A 97 -9.68 6.21 -4.05
C ASP A 97 -9.45 5.31 -5.28
N GLU A 98 -10.26 4.26 -5.42
CA GLU A 98 -10.29 3.37 -6.58
C GLU A 98 -10.85 4.04 -7.84
N ALA A 99 -11.56 5.15 -7.69
CA ALA A 99 -12.20 5.89 -8.77
C ALA A 99 -11.46 7.19 -9.14
N GLY A 100 -10.35 7.50 -8.46
CA GLY A 100 -9.56 8.68 -8.74
C GLY A 100 -10.11 9.98 -8.16
N LEU A 101 -10.86 9.92 -7.04
CA LEU A 101 -11.35 11.13 -6.37
C LEU A 101 -10.21 11.97 -5.82
N GLU A 102 -10.30 13.27 -6.11
CA GLU A 102 -9.41 14.31 -5.60
C GLU A 102 -10.05 15.09 -4.44
N GLY A 103 -9.23 15.65 -3.58
CA GLY A 103 -9.67 16.59 -2.55
C GLY A 103 -8.67 16.70 -1.41
N PHE A 104 -8.59 17.91 -0.84
CA PHE A 104 -7.88 18.14 0.41
C PHE A 104 -8.73 17.65 1.59
N GLU A 105 -8.37 18.02 2.82
CA GLU A 105 -9.10 17.60 4.03
C GLU A 105 -10.58 18.04 4.02
N ASP A 106 -11.31 17.61 5.00
CA ASP A 106 -12.75 17.89 5.19
C ASP A 106 -13.11 19.37 4.93
N PRO A 107 -14.16 19.63 4.15
CA PRO A 107 -15.13 18.70 3.56
C PRO A 107 -14.74 18.17 2.16
N PHE A 108 -13.59 18.56 1.61
CA PHE A 108 -13.25 18.33 0.20
C PHE A 108 -12.85 16.90 -0.11
N ASN A 109 -12.45 16.11 0.89
CA ASN A 109 -12.21 14.67 0.78
C ASN A 109 -13.49 13.83 0.77
N ARG A 110 -14.65 14.43 1.06
CA ARG A 110 -15.96 13.74 1.16
C ARG A 110 -16.87 14.04 -0.01
N ARG A 111 -16.31 14.31 -1.18
CA ARG A 111 -17.08 14.51 -2.42
C ARG A 111 -17.85 13.25 -2.80
N THR A 112 -18.95 13.45 -3.53
CA THR A 112 -19.76 12.32 -4.04
C THR A 112 -18.96 11.42 -4.96
N TYR A 113 -19.30 10.14 -4.99
CA TYR A 113 -18.67 9.18 -5.89
C TYR A 113 -18.90 9.59 -7.36
N PRO A 114 -17.90 9.49 -8.23
CA PRO A 114 -17.98 10.01 -9.60
C PRO A 114 -18.61 8.99 -10.56
N TRP A 115 -19.84 8.57 -10.30
CA TRP A 115 -20.56 7.58 -11.11
C TRP A 115 -20.50 7.88 -12.60
N GLY A 116 -20.03 6.91 -13.40
CA GLY A 116 -19.84 7.00 -14.84
C GLY A 116 -18.66 7.86 -15.29
N ARG A 117 -17.82 8.32 -14.36
CA ARG A 117 -16.62 9.13 -14.62
C ARG A 117 -15.42 8.66 -13.79
N GLU A 118 -15.46 7.40 -13.39
CA GLU A 118 -14.39 6.77 -12.64
C GLU A 118 -13.10 6.68 -13.46
N ASP A 119 -11.93 6.76 -12.80
CA ASP A 119 -10.68 6.40 -13.46
C ASP A 119 -10.65 4.88 -13.67
N GLY A 120 -10.91 4.44 -14.92
CA GLY A 120 -10.99 3.02 -15.26
C GLY A 120 -9.72 2.25 -14.96
N GLU A 121 -8.55 2.87 -15.11
CA GLU A 121 -7.27 2.22 -14.81
C GLU A 121 -7.09 1.94 -13.31
N LEU A 122 -7.49 2.89 -12.45
CA LEU A 122 -7.47 2.68 -11.00
C LEU A 122 -8.48 1.60 -10.60
N LEU A 123 -9.69 1.67 -11.12
CA LEU A 123 -10.75 0.71 -10.82
C LEU A 123 -10.34 -0.72 -11.19
N GLU A 124 -9.75 -0.90 -12.37
CA GLU A 124 -9.20 -2.20 -12.80
C GLU A 124 -8.07 -2.66 -11.89
N TRP A 125 -7.17 -1.75 -11.49
CA TRP A 125 -6.05 -2.05 -10.61
C TRP A 125 -6.51 -2.56 -9.24
N TYR A 126 -7.41 -1.83 -8.58
CA TYR A 126 -7.96 -2.25 -7.29
C TYR A 126 -8.75 -3.56 -7.39
N THR A 127 -9.49 -3.75 -8.49
CA THR A 127 -10.20 -5.01 -8.78
C THR A 127 -9.21 -6.16 -8.92
N ALA A 128 -8.11 -5.98 -9.65
CA ALA A 128 -7.07 -6.99 -9.83
C ALA A 128 -6.39 -7.35 -8.50
N LEU A 129 -6.07 -6.35 -7.66
CA LEU A 129 -5.51 -6.57 -6.33
C LEU A 129 -6.45 -7.37 -5.42
N GLY A 130 -7.74 -7.05 -5.44
CA GLY A 130 -8.76 -7.79 -4.69
C GLY A 130 -8.87 -9.25 -5.14
N LYS A 131 -8.87 -9.49 -6.45
CA LYS A 131 -8.87 -10.84 -7.03
C LYS A 131 -7.61 -11.61 -6.64
N ALA A 132 -6.43 -10.98 -6.77
CA ALA A 132 -5.16 -11.61 -6.41
C ALA A 132 -5.12 -12.00 -4.92
N ARG A 133 -5.53 -11.09 -4.02
CA ARG A 133 -5.56 -11.37 -2.59
C ARG A 133 -6.53 -12.51 -2.24
N ARG A 134 -7.66 -12.62 -2.95
CA ARG A 134 -8.61 -13.71 -2.77
C ARG A 134 -8.05 -15.05 -3.26
N ALA A 135 -7.38 -15.03 -4.42
CA ALA A 135 -6.84 -16.24 -5.05
C ALA A 135 -5.58 -16.77 -4.35
N LEU A 136 -4.78 -15.89 -3.73
CA LEU A 136 -3.49 -16.24 -3.14
C LEU A 136 -3.58 -16.31 -1.60
N PRO A 137 -3.72 -17.52 -1.01
CA PRO A 137 -3.74 -17.66 0.45
C PRO A 137 -2.51 -17.10 1.15
N ALA A 138 -1.36 -17.12 0.47
CA ALA A 138 -0.11 -16.54 0.97
C ALA A 138 -0.26 -15.06 1.35
N LEU A 139 -0.99 -14.25 0.58
CA LEU A 139 -1.23 -12.83 0.88
C LEU A 139 -2.13 -12.62 2.12
N ARG A 140 -2.89 -13.64 2.51
CA ARG A 140 -3.83 -13.56 3.64
C ARG A 140 -3.28 -14.19 4.92
N ARG A 141 -2.48 -15.26 4.79
CA ARG A 141 -2.06 -16.13 5.91
C ARG A 141 -0.56 -16.35 5.98
N GLY A 142 0.19 -15.94 4.95
CA GLY A 142 1.62 -16.12 4.88
C GLY A 142 2.37 -15.17 5.83
N GLU A 143 3.67 -15.36 5.91
CA GLU A 143 4.57 -14.50 6.67
C GLU A 143 5.22 -13.47 5.75
N LEU A 144 5.30 -12.22 6.22
CA LEU A 144 5.98 -11.15 5.50
C LEU A 144 7.50 -11.39 5.59
N ALA A 145 8.15 -11.47 4.44
CA ALA A 145 9.59 -11.46 4.35
C ALA A 145 10.06 -10.26 3.53
N TRP A 146 11.20 -9.70 3.88
CA TRP A 146 11.76 -8.54 3.21
C TRP A 146 12.96 -8.92 2.37
N THR A 147 12.99 -8.43 1.14
CA THR A 147 14.20 -8.44 0.30
C THR A 147 14.51 -7.00 -0.09
N LEU A 148 15.67 -6.52 0.32
CA LEU A 148 16.14 -5.17 -0.03
C LEU A 148 17.19 -5.28 -1.11
N THR A 149 16.96 -4.57 -2.20
CA THR A 149 17.99 -4.28 -3.20
C THR A 149 18.14 -2.78 -3.31
N ARG A 150 19.34 -2.25 -3.06
CA ARG A 150 19.74 -0.82 -3.15
C ARG A 150 18.59 0.15 -3.49
N GLY A 151 17.86 0.62 -2.46
CA GLY A 151 16.77 1.59 -2.57
C GLY A 151 15.42 1.04 -3.08
N ARG A 152 15.28 -0.25 -3.34
CA ARG A 152 14.02 -0.90 -3.74
C ARG A 152 13.61 -1.92 -2.69
N VAL A 153 12.34 -1.90 -2.32
CA VAL A 153 11.73 -2.94 -1.48
C VAL A 153 11.05 -3.93 -2.41
N LEU A 154 11.49 -5.18 -2.36
CA LEU A 154 10.79 -6.27 -3.01
C LEU A 154 10.02 -7.04 -1.92
N PHE A 155 8.73 -7.26 -2.16
CA PHE A 155 7.92 -8.15 -1.35
C PHE A 155 7.99 -9.54 -1.97
N PRO A 156 8.79 -10.47 -1.41
CA PRO A 156 8.75 -11.84 -1.89
C PRO A 156 7.37 -12.44 -1.61
N PRO A 157 6.95 -13.43 -2.37
CA PRO A 157 5.71 -14.12 -2.11
C PRO A 157 5.72 -14.62 -0.66
N HIS A 158 4.65 -14.40 0.07
CA HIS A 158 4.45 -14.94 1.40
C HIS A 158 4.60 -16.45 1.34
N ARG A 159 5.53 -17.03 2.11
CA ARG A 159 5.62 -18.49 2.24
C ARG A 159 4.40 -18.98 2.99
N GLY A 160 3.63 -19.89 2.38
CA GLY A 160 2.55 -20.58 3.07
C GLY A 160 3.10 -21.36 4.28
N ARG A 161 2.35 -21.42 5.38
CA ARG A 161 2.67 -22.35 6.48
C ARG A 161 2.63 -23.77 5.91
N GLY A 162 3.78 -24.38 5.72
CA GLY A 162 3.90 -25.75 5.22
C GLY A 162 5.04 -25.99 4.22
N GLU A 163 5.58 -24.96 3.59
CA GLU A 163 6.71 -25.12 2.66
C GLU A 163 8.08 -24.94 3.33
N CYS A 164 8.26 -25.44 4.54
CA CYS A 164 9.60 -25.71 5.08
C CYS A 164 10.06 -27.09 4.60
N THR A 165 10.20 -27.30 3.32
CA THR A 165 11.04 -28.38 2.83
C THR A 165 12.49 -27.93 2.93
N GLY A 166 13.02 -28.06 4.13
CA GLY A 166 14.45 -28.00 4.36
C GLY A 166 15.17 -29.07 3.57
N ARG A 167 15.63 -28.74 2.41
CA ARG A 167 16.75 -29.45 1.80
C ARG A 167 17.99 -29.15 2.63
N ARG A 168 18.10 -29.76 3.81
CA ARG A 168 19.40 -29.97 4.43
C ARG A 168 20.18 -30.88 3.48
N GLN A 169 21.07 -30.29 2.70
CA GLN A 169 22.18 -31.04 2.11
C GLN A 169 22.98 -31.64 3.26
N ARG A 170 22.76 -32.93 3.52
CA ARG A 170 23.71 -33.73 4.30
C ARG A 170 25.01 -33.73 3.52
N ARG A 171 26.00 -32.93 3.95
CA ARG A 171 27.37 -33.17 3.61
C ARG A 171 27.71 -34.55 4.19
N ARG A 172 27.84 -35.54 3.31
CA ARG A 172 28.50 -36.79 3.62
C ARG A 172 29.96 -36.43 3.87
N GLN A 173 30.39 -36.46 5.13
CA GLN A 173 31.78 -36.63 5.45
C GLN A 173 32.14 -38.05 4.99
N ALA A 174 32.89 -38.17 3.92
CA ALA A 174 33.63 -39.39 3.60
C ALA A 174 34.80 -39.42 4.58
N GLY A 175 34.72 -40.34 5.54
CA GLY A 175 35.83 -40.66 6.41
C GLY A 175 36.95 -41.32 5.64
N ALA A 176 38.13 -40.91 5.98
CA ALA A 176 39.39 -41.54 5.57
C ALA A 176 39.58 -42.91 6.22
N HIS A 177 40.08 -43.81 5.43
CA HIS A 177 41.03 -44.87 5.85
C HIS A 177 42.21 -44.81 4.93
#